data_686d785f5aaca6cb9187220454b1ca64
#
_entry.id   686d785f5aaca6cb9187220454b1ca64
#
_cell.length_a   1.000
_cell.length_b   1.000
_cell.length_c   1.000
_cell.angle_alpha   90.00
_cell.angle_beta   90.00
_cell.angle_gamma   90.00
#
_symmetry.space_group_name_H-M   'P 1'
#
loop_
_entity.id
_entity.type
_entity.pdbx_description
1 polymer ?
#
loop_
_entity_poly.entity_id
_entity_poly.type
_entity_poly.pdbx_seq_one_letter_code
_entity_poly.pdbx_strand_id
1 'polypeptide(L)'
;ETGTSAEDNIETNFAGKVVYDTRTVKKKDGTFITLAQSSQINVIDEKGMVVESHKVPYGTVLNFSTESKVVAGDILAKWDPLTRPVVAEVAGKAKFVDIEDGITARVKQDELTGLSNIEIIDVTERPKGEAQDKRPAIHIVDGRGKEKTLPDSEAPAVYTVSYTHLTLPTKRIV
;
A
#
# COMPACT_ATOMS: atom_id res chain seq x y z
N GLU A 1 -5.89 -26.76 -10.23
CA GLU A 1 -6.30 -26.01 -9.03
C GLU A 1 -5.76 -24.62 -9.16
N THR A 2 -6.64 -23.68 -9.48
CA THR A 2 -6.34 -22.26 -9.50
C THR A 2 -6.01 -21.82 -8.09
N GLY A 3 -4.77 -21.42 -7.85
CA GLY A 3 -4.34 -20.84 -6.59
C GLY A 3 -5.21 -19.65 -6.26
N THR A 4 -6.12 -19.82 -5.31
CA THR A 4 -6.85 -18.74 -4.69
C THR A 4 -5.82 -17.84 -4.02
N SER A 5 -5.64 -16.63 -4.54
CA SER A 5 -4.97 -15.58 -3.78
C SER A 5 -5.68 -15.48 -2.44
N ALA A 6 -4.95 -15.65 -1.35
CA ALA A 6 -5.52 -15.53 0.00
C ALA A 6 -5.80 -14.06 0.30
N GLU A 7 -6.86 -13.52 -0.32
CA GLU A 7 -7.37 -12.20 0.05
C GLU A 7 -8.20 -12.34 1.31
N ASP A 8 -7.83 -11.59 2.35
CA ASP A 8 -8.70 -11.39 3.49
C ASP A 8 -9.69 -10.27 3.18
N ASN A 9 -10.92 -10.48 3.60
CA ASN A 9 -11.96 -9.47 3.49
C ASN A 9 -12.84 -9.42 4.76
N ILE A 10 -13.52 -8.32 4.91
CA ILE A 10 -14.51 -8.12 5.97
C ILE A 10 -15.86 -7.88 5.31
N GLU A 11 -16.76 -8.81 5.50
CA GLU A 11 -18.17 -8.72 5.12
C GLU A 11 -18.99 -8.39 6.36
N THR A 12 -19.80 -7.32 6.31
CA THR A 12 -20.65 -6.98 7.45
C THR A 12 -21.87 -7.89 7.54
N ASN A 13 -22.24 -8.26 8.77
CA ASN A 13 -23.45 -9.02 9.07
C ASN A 13 -24.64 -8.11 9.44
N PHE A 14 -24.41 -6.79 9.50
CA PHE A 14 -25.39 -5.82 9.96
C PHE A 14 -25.64 -4.73 8.94
N ALA A 15 -26.88 -4.26 8.89
CA ALA A 15 -27.21 -3.01 8.22
C ALA A 15 -26.92 -1.84 9.15
N GLY A 16 -26.46 -0.72 8.60
CA GLY A 16 -26.15 0.47 9.38
C GLY A 16 -25.28 1.45 8.60
N LYS A 17 -24.42 2.15 9.31
CA LYS A 17 -23.40 3.03 8.74
C LYS A 17 -22.02 2.51 9.08
N VAL A 18 -21.12 2.50 8.09
CA VAL A 18 -19.70 2.27 8.34
C VAL A 18 -19.06 3.60 8.81
N VAL A 19 -18.30 3.52 9.90
CA VAL A 19 -17.61 4.68 10.49
C VAL A 19 -16.16 4.33 10.77
N TYR A 20 -15.25 5.16 10.32
CA TYR A 20 -13.83 5.08 10.63
C TYR A 20 -13.20 6.47 10.66
N ASP A 21 -12.21 6.61 11.52
CA ASP A 21 -11.38 7.82 11.63
C ASP A 21 -9.91 7.42 11.42
N THR A 22 -9.50 7.32 10.16
CA THR A 22 -8.14 6.97 9.78
C THR A 22 -7.75 7.73 8.52
N ARG A 23 -6.45 8.01 8.38
CA ARG A 23 -5.94 8.60 7.15
C ARG A 23 -6.08 7.62 6.00
N THR A 24 -6.61 8.10 4.89
CA THR A 24 -6.80 7.31 3.68
C THR A 24 -6.37 8.09 2.44
N VAL A 25 -6.06 7.35 1.37
CA VAL A 25 -5.91 7.88 0.02
C VAL A 25 -7.06 7.35 -0.82
N LYS A 26 -7.76 8.25 -1.52
CA LYS A 26 -8.80 7.88 -2.46
C LYS A 26 -8.20 7.41 -3.77
N LYS A 27 -8.60 6.22 -4.22
CA LYS A 27 -8.24 5.69 -5.54
C LYS A 27 -9.17 6.23 -6.63
N LYS A 28 -8.74 6.10 -7.89
CA LYS A 28 -9.53 6.50 -9.06
C LYS A 28 -10.85 5.73 -9.19
N ASP A 29 -10.91 4.50 -8.69
CA ASP A 29 -12.11 3.65 -8.70
C ASP A 29 -13.14 4.01 -7.60
N GLY A 30 -12.85 5.02 -6.78
CA GLY A 30 -13.71 5.48 -5.69
C GLY A 30 -13.50 4.76 -4.36
N THR A 31 -12.61 3.77 -4.30
CA THR A 31 -12.21 3.11 -3.04
C THR A 31 -11.15 3.92 -2.31
N PHE A 32 -10.88 3.54 -1.06
CA PHE A 32 -9.92 4.21 -0.19
C PHE A 32 -8.87 3.22 0.29
N ILE A 33 -7.63 3.67 0.46
CA ILE A 33 -6.55 2.85 1.02
C ILE A 33 -6.13 3.44 2.37
N THR A 34 -6.06 2.60 3.41
CA THR A 34 -5.63 3.01 4.74
C THR A 34 -4.13 3.27 4.81
N LEU A 35 -3.74 4.36 5.49
CA LEU A 35 -2.35 4.78 5.67
C LEU A 35 -1.81 4.57 7.09
N ALA A 36 -2.66 4.26 8.06
CA ALA A 36 -2.23 3.94 9.42
C ALA A 36 -1.82 2.47 9.54
N GLN A 37 -0.89 2.15 10.43
CA GLN A 37 -0.45 0.77 10.67
C GLN A 37 -1.59 -0.15 11.09
N SER A 38 -2.55 0.40 11.82
CA SER A 38 -3.79 -0.28 12.20
C SER A 38 -4.93 0.73 12.20
N SER A 39 -6.03 0.36 11.59
CA SER A 39 -7.24 1.18 11.51
C SER A 39 -8.42 0.40 12.04
N GLN A 40 -9.33 1.08 12.73
CA GLN A 40 -10.55 0.49 13.23
C GLN A 40 -11.74 0.94 12.38
N ILE A 41 -12.55 -0.04 11.95
CA ILE A 41 -13.77 0.19 11.17
C ILE A 41 -14.93 -0.31 12.02
N ASN A 42 -15.91 0.55 12.23
CA ASN A 42 -17.11 0.25 12.99
C ASN A 42 -18.35 0.29 12.09
N VAL A 43 -19.29 -0.55 12.36
CA VAL A 43 -20.66 -0.44 11.84
C VAL A 43 -21.57 -0.02 12.99
N ILE A 44 -22.30 1.07 12.80
CA ILE A 44 -23.24 1.60 13.78
C ILE A 44 -24.68 1.43 13.29
N ASP A 45 -25.59 1.15 14.20
CA ASP A 45 -27.02 1.05 13.92
C ASP A 45 -27.70 2.45 13.85
N GLU A 46 -29.00 2.46 13.63
CA GLU A 46 -29.81 3.69 13.57
C GLU A 46 -29.82 4.48 14.89
N LYS A 47 -29.52 3.81 16.00
CA LYS A 47 -29.42 4.43 17.34
C LYS A 47 -28.03 4.96 17.66
N GLY A 48 -27.08 4.79 16.73
CA GLY A 48 -25.67 5.18 16.92
C GLY A 48 -24.85 4.19 17.76
N MET A 49 -25.36 2.99 17.99
CA MET A 49 -24.65 1.95 18.73
C MET A 49 -23.74 1.17 17.80
N VAL A 50 -22.52 0.90 18.26
CA VAL A 50 -21.57 0.04 17.52
C VAL A 50 -22.06 -1.40 17.59
N VAL A 51 -22.44 -1.96 16.44
CA VAL A 51 -22.90 -3.34 16.31
C VAL A 51 -21.82 -4.28 15.78
N GLU A 52 -20.81 -3.73 15.14
CA GLU A 52 -19.67 -4.49 14.60
C GLU A 52 -18.43 -3.63 14.60
N SER A 53 -17.27 -4.24 14.91
CA SER A 53 -15.98 -3.54 14.95
C SER A 53 -14.88 -4.45 14.43
N HIS A 54 -14.04 -3.93 13.54
CA HIS A 54 -12.93 -4.65 12.93
C HIS A 54 -11.65 -3.81 12.93
N LYS A 55 -10.51 -4.48 13.08
CA LYS A 55 -9.19 -3.86 12.85
C LYS A 55 -8.65 -4.32 11.50
N VAL A 56 -8.08 -3.41 10.76
CA VAL A 56 -7.47 -3.67 9.45
C VAL A 56 -6.05 -3.12 9.40
N PRO A 57 -5.14 -3.79 8.65
CA PRO A 57 -3.75 -3.36 8.53
C PRO A 57 -3.58 -2.19 7.57
N TYR A 58 -2.37 -1.63 7.56
CA TYR A 58 -1.93 -0.66 6.55
C TYR A 58 -2.13 -1.20 5.13
N GLY A 59 -2.57 -0.33 4.23
CA GLY A 59 -2.76 -0.70 2.83
C GLY A 59 -4.06 -1.45 2.54
N THR A 60 -4.97 -1.53 3.51
CA THR A 60 -6.30 -2.11 3.31
C THR A 60 -7.14 -1.24 2.38
N VAL A 61 -7.82 -1.88 1.42
CA VAL A 61 -8.77 -1.21 0.52
C VAL A 61 -10.14 -1.18 1.18
N LEU A 62 -10.65 0.03 1.42
CA LEU A 62 -11.99 0.27 1.96
C LEU A 62 -12.95 0.58 0.81
N ASN A 63 -14.05 -0.17 0.71
CA ASN A 63 -15.03 -0.01 -0.36
C ASN A 63 -16.01 1.15 -0.14
N PHE A 64 -16.11 1.65 1.08
CA PHE A 64 -17.04 2.71 1.46
C PHE A 64 -16.30 3.87 2.12
N SER A 65 -16.75 5.09 1.86
CA SER A 65 -16.34 6.25 2.65
C SER A 65 -16.97 6.18 4.05
N THR A 66 -16.34 6.82 5.02
CA THR A 66 -16.94 6.96 6.36
C THR A 66 -18.33 7.61 6.28
N GLU A 67 -19.24 7.24 7.15
CA GLU A 67 -20.66 7.65 7.18
C GLU A 67 -21.54 7.04 6.06
N SER A 68 -21.01 6.15 5.24
CA SER A 68 -21.79 5.47 4.20
C SER A 68 -22.74 4.43 4.80
N LYS A 69 -23.93 4.35 4.21
CA LYS A 69 -24.88 3.26 4.53
C LYS A 69 -24.43 1.96 3.94
N VAL A 70 -24.56 0.90 4.73
CA VAL A 70 -24.22 -0.47 4.35
C VAL A 70 -25.36 -1.41 4.74
N VAL A 71 -25.44 -2.53 4.06
CA VAL A 71 -26.39 -3.61 4.36
C VAL A 71 -25.64 -4.89 4.65
N ALA A 72 -26.27 -5.83 5.32
CA ALA A 72 -25.67 -7.14 5.57
C ALA A 72 -25.25 -7.80 4.25
N GLY A 73 -24.03 -8.34 4.20
CA GLY A 73 -23.42 -8.91 3.02
C GLY A 73 -22.49 -7.97 2.25
N ASP A 74 -22.47 -6.68 2.57
CA ASP A 74 -21.54 -5.74 1.96
C ASP A 74 -20.10 -6.02 2.41
N ILE A 75 -19.16 -6.00 1.48
CA ILE A 75 -17.74 -6.13 1.76
C ILE A 75 -17.20 -4.74 2.10
N LEU A 76 -16.79 -4.55 3.36
CA LEU A 76 -16.30 -3.28 3.86
C LEU A 76 -14.83 -3.04 3.51
N ALA A 77 -14.01 -4.08 3.58
CA ALA A 77 -12.57 -3.99 3.44
C ALA A 77 -11.98 -5.24 2.81
N LYS A 78 -10.85 -5.06 2.11
CA LYS A 78 -10.05 -6.15 1.53
C LYS A 78 -8.58 -5.85 1.68
N TRP A 79 -7.78 -6.87 1.94
CA TRP A 79 -6.31 -6.79 1.90
C TRP A 79 -5.70 -8.15 1.58
N ASP A 80 -4.46 -8.13 1.12
CA ASP A 80 -3.68 -9.34 0.91
C ASP A 80 -2.71 -9.53 2.11
N PRO A 81 -2.89 -10.55 2.95
CA PRO A 81 -2.03 -10.77 4.11
C PRO A 81 -0.60 -11.17 3.76
N LEU A 82 -0.36 -11.60 2.51
CA LEU A 82 0.96 -12.04 2.03
C LEU A 82 1.79 -10.90 1.44
N THR A 83 1.19 -9.75 1.14
CA THR A 83 1.87 -8.57 0.61
C THR A 83 1.96 -7.47 1.66
N ARG A 84 3.03 -6.66 1.57
CA ARG A 84 3.19 -5.44 2.34
C ARG A 84 3.21 -4.28 1.35
N PRO A 85 2.07 -3.68 1.04
CA PRO A 85 2.02 -2.59 0.07
C PRO A 85 2.75 -1.36 0.58
N VAL A 86 3.34 -0.62 -0.35
CA VAL A 86 3.81 0.75 -0.12
C VAL A 86 2.87 1.66 -0.91
N VAL A 87 2.16 2.53 -0.22
CA VAL A 87 1.12 3.38 -0.80
C VAL A 87 1.66 4.78 -1.04
N ALA A 88 1.61 5.23 -2.31
CA ALA A 88 1.95 6.61 -2.64
C ALA A 88 0.84 7.56 -2.17
N GLU A 89 1.21 8.56 -1.37
CA GLU A 89 0.28 9.57 -0.83
C GLU A 89 0.08 10.76 -1.79
N VAL A 90 0.93 10.87 -2.81
CA VAL A 90 0.87 11.93 -3.82
C VAL A 90 0.99 11.33 -5.22
N ALA A 91 0.38 11.99 -6.20
CA ALA A 91 0.51 11.61 -7.60
C ALA A 91 1.86 12.07 -8.15
N GLY A 92 2.50 11.26 -8.98
CA GLY A 92 3.77 11.56 -9.63
C GLY A 92 4.40 10.34 -10.28
N LYS A 93 5.67 10.45 -10.63
CA LYS A 93 6.47 9.34 -11.14
C LYS A 93 7.29 8.74 -10.01
N ALA A 94 7.33 7.42 -9.94
CA ALA A 94 8.23 6.72 -9.04
C ALA A 94 9.66 6.74 -9.59
N LYS A 95 10.59 7.25 -8.80
CA LYS A 95 12.03 7.21 -9.07
C LYS A 95 12.70 6.33 -8.05
N PHE A 96 13.42 5.31 -8.52
CA PHE A 96 14.22 4.44 -7.66
C PHE A 96 15.55 5.10 -7.37
N VAL A 97 15.88 5.20 -6.09
CA VAL A 97 17.14 5.77 -5.61
C VAL A 97 17.90 4.69 -4.84
N ASP A 98 19.19 4.55 -5.12
CA ASP A 98 20.06 3.54 -4.51
C ASP A 98 19.56 2.08 -4.67
N ILE A 99 18.76 1.81 -5.68
CA ILE A 99 18.33 0.46 -6.05
C ILE A 99 19.14 0.03 -7.28
N GLU A 100 20.24 -0.68 -7.03
CA GLU A 100 21.20 -1.07 -8.05
C GLU A 100 21.33 -2.59 -8.10
N ASP A 101 21.13 -3.17 -9.28
CA ASP A 101 21.23 -4.62 -9.48
C ASP A 101 22.65 -5.13 -9.18
N GLY A 102 22.73 -6.19 -8.41
CA GLY A 102 23.98 -6.79 -7.94
C GLY A 102 24.66 -6.08 -6.77
N ILE A 103 24.17 -4.91 -6.34
CA ILE A 103 24.75 -4.12 -5.26
C ILE A 103 23.79 -4.00 -4.08
N THR A 104 22.64 -3.39 -4.29
CA THR A 104 21.61 -3.19 -3.26
C THR A 104 20.36 -4.02 -3.53
N ALA A 105 20.22 -4.56 -4.73
CA ALA A 105 19.05 -5.31 -5.16
C ALA A 105 19.44 -6.48 -6.07
N ARG A 106 18.57 -7.47 -6.16
CA ARG A 106 18.58 -8.54 -7.16
C ARG A 106 17.33 -8.39 -8.01
N VAL A 107 17.51 -8.12 -9.29
CA VAL A 107 16.40 -8.00 -10.24
C VAL A 107 16.17 -9.35 -10.90
N LYS A 108 14.98 -9.89 -10.76
CA LYS A 108 14.53 -11.10 -11.46
C LYS A 108 13.34 -10.76 -12.34
N GLN A 109 13.40 -11.14 -13.59
CA GLN A 109 12.27 -11.01 -14.50
C GLN A 109 11.54 -12.33 -14.59
N ASP A 110 10.24 -12.30 -14.34
CA ASP A 110 9.37 -13.45 -14.57
C ASP A 110 9.03 -13.50 -16.06
N GLU A 111 9.53 -14.53 -16.75
CA GLU A 111 9.33 -14.71 -18.19
C GLU A 111 7.86 -14.98 -18.56
N LEU A 112 7.06 -15.51 -17.62
CA LEU A 112 5.65 -15.85 -17.88
C LEU A 112 4.72 -14.64 -17.72
N THR A 113 4.96 -13.83 -16.71
CA THR A 113 4.11 -12.67 -16.41
C THR A 113 4.66 -11.36 -16.95
N GLY A 114 5.95 -11.32 -17.33
CA GLY A 114 6.66 -10.12 -17.72
C GLY A 114 6.87 -9.12 -16.57
N LEU A 115 6.57 -9.52 -15.33
CA LEU A 115 6.77 -8.70 -14.14
C LEU A 115 8.23 -8.74 -13.71
N SER A 116 8.77 -7.58 -13.36
CA SER A 116 10.08 -7.51 -12.71
C SER A 116 9.90 -7.61 -11.21
N ASN A 117 10.62 -8.55 -10.60
CA ASN A 117 10.68 -8.72 -9.16
C ASN A 117 12.04 -8.23 -8.66
N ILE A 118 12.02 -7.26 -7.76
CA ILE A 118 13.22 -6.67 -7.17
C ILE A 118 13.29 -7.09 -5.71
N GLU A 119 14.33 -7.82 -5.37
CA GLU A 119 14.66 -8.20 -4.00
C GLU A 119 15.73 -7.27 -3.46
N ILE A 120 15.43 -6.55 -2.38
CA ILE A 120 16.41 -5.68 -1.72
C ILE A 120 17.37 -6.53 -0.89
N ILE A 121 18.66 -6.37 -1.12
CA ILE A 121 19.72 -7.09 -0.41
C ILE A 121 19.91 -6.45 0.96
N ASP A 122 19.92 -7.27 2.01
CA ASP A 122 20.24 -6.81 3.36
C ASP A 122 21.61 -6.10 3.41
N VAL A 123 21.72 -5.06 4.24
CA VAL A 123 22.96 -4.28 4.37
C VAL A 123 24.16 -5.16 4.70
N THR A 124 23.94 -6.20 5.51
CA THR A 124 25.01 -7.13 5.94
C THR A 124 25.51 -8.03 4.82
N GLU A 125 24.69 -8.27 3.80
CA GLU A 125 25.01 -9.11 2.63
C GLU A 125 25.59 -8.32 1.46
N ARG A 126 25.58 -6.98 1.54
CA ARG A 126 26.10 -6.12 0.48
C ARG A 126 27.61 -6.12 0.45
N PRO A 127 28.23 -5.83 -0.72
CA PRO A 127 29.66 -5.59 -0.80
C PRO A 127 30.12 -4.54 0.23
N LYS A 128 31.30 -4.76 0.82
CA LYS A 128 31.87 -3.80 1.79
C LYS A 128 32.20 -2.46 1.10
N GLY A 129 32.02 -1.38 1.84
CA GLY A 129 32.29 -0.01 1.37
C GLY A 129 31.02 0.76 1.06
N GLU A 130 31.05 1.58 0.03
CA GLU A 130 29.96 2.50 -0.35
C GLU A 130 28.59 1.81 -0.50
N ALA A 131 28.56 0.52 -0.87
CA ALA A 131 27.32 -0.21 -1.02
C ALA A 131 26.54 -0.37 0.30
N GLN A 132 27.24 -0.36 1.44
CA GLN A 132 26.60 -0.44 2.76
C GLN A 132 25.98 0.89 3.21
N ASP A 133 26.49 2.00 2.67
CA ASP A 133 25.96 3.33 2.98
C ASP A 133 24.73 3.70 2.14
N LYS A 134 24.49 2.97 1.06
CA LYS A 134 23.33 3.19 0.20
C LYS A 134 22.02 2.92 0.93
N ARG A 135 21.03 3.77 0.66
CA ARG A 135 19.69 3.72 1.27
C ARG A 135 18.64 3.57 0.19
N PRO A 136 18.28 2.33 -0.20
CA PRO A 136 17.25 2.08 -1.19
C PRO A 136 15.93 2.78 -0.82
N ALA A 137 15.38 3.54 -1.75
CA ALA A 137 14.15 4.27 -1.57
C ALA A 137 13.42 4.50 -2.88
N ILE A 138 12.13 4.76 -2.79
CA ILE A 138 11.29 5.20 -3.89
C ILE A 138 10.92 6.65 -3.64
N HIS A 139 11.31 7.54 -4.55
CA HIS A 139 10.95 8.95 -4.51
C HIS A 139 9.81 9.22 -5.49
N ILE A 140 8.86 10.03 -5.09
CA ILE A 140 7.83 10.52 -6.00
C ILE A 140 8.27 11.86 -6.54
N VAL A 141 8.38 11.95 -7.85
CA VAL A 141 8.85 13.14 -8.56
C VAL A 141 7.80 13.65 -9.57
N ASP A 142 7.89 14.93 -9.91
CA ASP A 142 7.06 15.52 -10.96
C ASP A 142 7.59 15.17 -12.38
N GLY A 143 6.94 15.71 -13.41
CA GLY A 143 7.35 15.49 -14.81
C GLY A 143 8.72 16.05 -15.16
N ARG A 144 9.30 16.90 -14.32
CA ARG A 144 10.64 17.51 -14.48
C ARG A 144 11.71 16.82 -13.63
N GLY A 145 11.32 15.81 -12.86
CA GLY A 145 12.23 15.08 -11.97
C GLY A 145 12.43 15.73 -10.59
N LYS A 146 11.67 16.76 -10.25
CA LYS A 146 11.71 17.40 -8.93
C LYS A 146 10.92 16.58 -7.92
N GLU A 147 11.46 16.37 -6.74
CA GLU A 147 10.80 15.67 -5.64
C GLU A 147 9.51 16.40 -5.24
N LYS A 148 8.46 15.60 -5.08
CA LYS A 148 7.19 16.07 -4.52
C LYS A 148 7.21 15.95 -3.01
N THR A 149 6.40 16.78 -2.36
CA THR A 149 6.21 16.74 -0.91
C THR A 149 4.97 15.94 -0.55
N LEU A 150 4.95 15.40 0.67
CA LEU A 150 3.77 14.74 1.23
C LEU A 150 2.64 15.75 1.41
N PRO A 151 1.37 15.32 1.35
CA PRO A 151 0.23 16.18 1.64
C PRO A 151 0.35 16.77 3.05
N ASP A 152 0.02 18.05 3.19
CA ASP A 152 0.03 18.77 4.47
C ASP A 152 1.39 18.79 5.20
N SER A 153 2.49 18.60 4.45
CA SER A 153 3.85 18.57 4.98
C SER A 153 4.84 19.12 3.97
N GLU A 154 5.94 19.67 4.45
CA GLU A 154 7.10 20.02 3.62
C GLU A 154 8.08 18.85 3.42
N ALA A 155 7.81 17.72 4.05
CA ALA A 155 8.64 16.52 3.93
C ALA A 155 8.55 15.95 2.51
N PRO A 156 9.68 15.49 1.93
CA PRO A 156 9.67 14.87 0.61
C PRO A 156 8.88 13.55 0.62
N ALA A 157 8.22 13.25 -0.50
CA ALA A 157 7.53 11.98 -0.70
C ALA A 157 8.53 10.87 -1.01
N VAL A 158 9.20 10.38 0.02
CA VAL A 158 10.24 9.34 -0.02
C VAL A 158 9.78 8.15 0.80
N TYR A 159 9.79 6.98 0.16
CA TYR A 159 9.42 5.71 0.79
C TYR A 159 10.66 4.82 0.85
N THR A 160 11.21 4.66 2.05
CA THR A 160 12.37 3.79 2.26
C THR A 160 11.97 2.33 2.11
N VAL A 161 12.80 1.56 1.41
CA VAL A 161 12.61 0.13 1.25
C VAL A 161 13.77 -0.60 1.90
N SER A 162 13.46 -1.38 2.92
CA SER A 162 14.43 -2.23 3.60
C SER A 162 13.87 -3.64 3.65
N TYR A 163 14.68 -4.62 3.22
CA TYR A 163 14.37 -6.03 3.35
C TYR A 163 12.99 -6.42 2.80
N THR A 164 12.71 -6.04 1.56
CA THR A 164 11.42 -6.30 0.91
C THR A 164 11.60 -6.80 -0.50
N HIS A 165 10.71 -7.71 -0.90
CA HIS A 165 10.48 -8.02 -2.30
C HIS A 165 9.57 -6.96 -2.89
N LEU A 166 10.07 -6.18 -3.85
CA LEU A 166 9.28 -5.24 -4.62
C LEU A 166 8.81 -5.91 -5.90
N THR A 167 7.52 -6.06 -6.06
CA THR A 167 6.92 -6.47 -7.32
C THR A 167 6.46 -5.25 -8.08
N LEU A 168 7.05 -5.01 -9.25
CA LEU A 168 6.71 -3.88 -10.12
C LEU A 168 5.82 -4.38 -11.24
N PRO A 169 4.64 -3.77 -11.45
CA PRO A 169 3.85 -4.06 -12.64
C PRO A 169 4.59 -3.58 -13.90
N THR A 170 4.56 -4.37 -14.95
CA THR A 170 5.19 -4.08 -16.25
C THR A 170 4.58 -2.89 -16.98
N LYS A 171 3.37 -2.50 -16.64
CA LYS A 171 2.75 -1.30 -17.20
C LYS A 171 3.11 -0.10 -16.35
N ARG A 172 3.80 0.87 -16.95
CA ARG A 172 3.90 2.21 -16.39
C ARG A 172 2.50 2.66 -15.99
N ILE A 173 2.29 2.85 -14.71
CA ILE A 173 1.11 3.56 -14.23
C ILE A 173 1.37 5.02 -14.56
N VAL A 174 0.69 5.48 -15.58
CA VAL A 174 0.67 6.89 -16.00
C VAL A 174 -0.32 7.63 -15.10
#